data_4a315af095926a1a6fde78a163dd67c7
#
_entry.id   4a315af095926a1a6fde78a163dd67c7
#
_cell.length_a   1.000
_cell.length_b   1.000
_cell.length_c   1.000
_cell.angle_alpha   90.00
_cell.angle_beta   90.00
_cell.angle_gamma   90.00
#
_symmetry.space_group_name_H-M   'P 1'
#
loop_
_entity.id
_entity.type
_entity.pdbx_description
1 polymer ?
#
loop_
_entity_poly.entity_id
_entity_poly.type
_entity_poly.pdbx_seq_one_letter_code
_entity_poly.pdbx_strand_id
1 'polypeptide(L)'
;MRQVERHWIKEGHYLYPICDDLTFKAKNLYNAGLYQIRQSIFERNKCQEEEKPSVLSWTELVSQFRKEKQGDMLALPSKVSTNILKILGFSINSYYQLLKGFHDKSNPSVTNKPRFPRYLHKTEGRYVVEFTNQTFSKKRGSNGELILCPKDLKLPIPTKVEDPQCVRIVPKLNAFVIEVIYNVEVSLLKHTGTYAAIDLGVDNLASSTFSDGVNPLLVKGTKIKSINQGYNRLIAKAKSKLPANQKTSQGIHRLWRNRELKLQSELHKVTSFLSLYFDEMSIEKVFIGKNQGWKQEVTLGKKINQTFTQIPFTTFISQLIYKCLARGIEVVEQEESYTSKASFVDQDEIPTYGKGNEKFAFSGKRVSRGMYRTKNGFLLNADVNGSYNILVKGLLALGKSLDREKASFHTRSLKNWQFVANKDLLLQYM
;
A
#
# COMPACT_ATOMS: atom_id res chain seq x y z
N MET A 1 7.68 -6.42 -13.76
CA MET A 1 7.01 -5.79 -12.59
C MET A 1 7.79 -4.56 -12.16
N ARG A 2 7.12 -3.45 -11.76
CA ARG A 2 7.81 -2.26 -11.26
C ARG A 2 8.10 -2.36 -9.78
N GLN A 3 9.34 -2.04 -9.38
CA GLN A 3 9.78 -1.92 -7.99
C GLN A 3 10.37 -0.54 -7.72
N VAL A 4 10.56 -0.21 -6.45
CA VAL A 4 11.01 1.12 -6.01
C VAL A 4 12.05 0.97 -4.90
N GLU A 5 13.25 1.52 -5.14
CA GLU A 5 14.25 1.77 -4.11
C GLU A 5 14.00 3.16 -3.50
N ARG A 6 14.07 3.30 -2.17
CA ARG A 6 13.72 4.53 -1.45
C ARG A 6 14.84 5.06 -0.60
N HIS A 7 15.18 6.34 -0.78
CA HIS A 7 16.14 7.07 0.03
C HIS A 7 15.43 8.19 0.79
N TRP A 8 15.53 8.16 2.11
CA TRP A 8 14.93 9.19 2.96
C TRP A 8 15.90 10.36 3.16
N ILE A 9 15.52 11.53 2.68
CA ILE A 9 16.27 12.78 2.80
C ILE A 9 15.63 13.59 3.93
N LYS A 10 16.26 13.54 5.09
CA LYS A 10 15.82 14.28 6.29
C LYS A 10 16.46 15.66 6.32
N GLU A 11 15.90 16.56 7.15
CA GLU A 11 16.54 17.82 7.51
C GLU A 11 17.98 17.58 7.99
N GLY A 12 18.95 18.39 7.53
CA GLY A 12 20.38 18.20 7.75
C GLY A 12 21.10 17.32 6.71
N HIS A 13 20.39 16.61 5.87
CA HIS A 13 21.01 15.89 4.75
C HIS A 13 21.40 16.86 3.64
N TYR A 14 22.59 16.71 3.02
CA TYR A 14 23.11 17.63 1.99
C TYR A 14 22.19 17.81 0.77
N LEU A 15 21.37 16.81 0.43
CA LEU A 15 20.37 16.89 -0.66
C LEU A 15 19.07 17.59 -0.24
N TYR A 16 18.84 17.84 1.05
CA TYR A 16 17.57 18.40 1.55
C TYR A 16 17.24 19.76 0.93
N PRO A 17 18.14 20.75 0.89
CA PRO A 17 17.85 22.04 0.29
C PRO A 17 17.49 21.95 -1.18
N ILE A 18 18.14 21.07 -1.93
CA ILE A 18 17.89 20.88 -3.36
C ILE A 18 16.50 20.25 -3.58
N CYS A 19 16.15 19.22 -2.78
CA CYS A 19 14.82 18.60 -2.83
C CYS A 19 13.72 19.61 -2.44
N ASP A 20 13.99 20.46 -1.47
CA ASP A 20 13.05 21.50 -1.01
C ASP A 20 12.78 22.53 -2.10
N ASP A 21 13.82 23.09 -2.70
CA ASP A 21 13.73 24.08 -3.79
C ASP A 21 12.98 23.53 -5.00
N LEU A 22 13.36 22.32 -5.47
CA LEU A 22 12.71 21.70 -6.62
C LEU A 22 11.22 21.42 -6.38
N THR A 23 10.88 20.87 -5.23
CA THR A 23 9.48 20.54 -4.91
C THR A 23 8.64 21.78 -4.63
N PHE A 24 9.27 22.86 -4.16
CA PHE A 24 8.63 24.18 -4.03
C PHE A 24 8.32 24.81 -5.40
N LYS A 25 9.29 24.84 -6.32
CA LYS A 25 9.10 25.29 -7.71
C LYS A 25 8.04 24.46 -8.43
N ALA A 26 8.05 23.14 -8.23
CA ALA A 26 7.03 22.24 -8.76
C ALA A 26 5.62 22.56 -8.26
N LYS A 27 5.48 22.91 -6.97
CA LYS A 27 4.21 23.37 -6.39
C LYS A 27 3.75 24.70 -7.02
N ASN A 28 4.66 25.65 -7.27
CA ASN A 28 4.30 26.90 -7.93
C ASN A 28 3.74 26.65 -9.32
N LEU A 29 4.43 25.84 -10.14
CA LEU A 29 3.97 25.48 -11.48
C LEU A 29 2.62 24.71 -11.44
N TYR A 30 2.46 23.76 -10.50
CA TYR A 30 1.18 23.08 -10.28
C TYR A 30 0.04 24.07 -10.01
N ASN A 31 0.27 25.03 -9.10
CA ASN A 31 -0.73 26.03 -8.76
C ASN A 31 -1.04 26.97 -9.93
N ALA A 32 -0.04 27.39 -10.70
CA ALA A 32 -0.21 28.19 -11.91
C ALA A 32 -1.03 27.44 -12.97
N GLY A 33 -0.71 26.17 -13.22
CA GLY A 33 -1.46 25.32 -14.15
C GLY A 33 -2.90 25.11 -13.69
N LEU A 34 -3.11 24.82 -12.40
CA LEU A 34 -4.44 24.64 -11.84
C LEU A 34 -5.28 25.92 -11.94
N TYR A 35 -4.65 27.09 -11.78
CA TYR A 35 -5.33 28.39 -11.97
C TYR A 35 -5.86 28.54 -13.40
N GLN A 36 -5.02 28.32 -14.41
CA GLN A 36 -5.43 28.44 -15.83
C GLN A 36 -6.55 27.48 -16.19
N ILE A 37 -6.46 26.24 -15.76
CA ILE A 37 -7.53 25.25 -16.00
C ILE A 37 -8.84 25.68 -15.32
N ARG A 38 -8.78 26.23 -14.10
CA ARG A 38 -9.97 26.75 -13.41
C ARG A 38 -10.57 27.96 -14.12
N GLN A 39 -9.74 28.85 -14.68
CA GLN A 39 -10.22 29.96 -15.49
C GLN A 39 -10.95 29.46 -16.75
N SER A 40 -10.37 28.51 -17.48
CA SER A 40 -11.01 27.93 -18.65
C SER A 40 -12.36 27.26 -18.33
N ILE A 41 -12.48 26.60 -17.17
CA ILE A 41 -13.74 26.00 -16.69
C ILE A 41 -14.76 27.13 -16.37
N PHE A 42 -14.30 28.20 -15.72
CA PHE A 42 -15.17 29.31 -15.38
C PHE A 42 -15.70 30.05 -16.62
N GLU A 43 -14.83 30.31 -17.59
CA GLU A 43 -15.22 30.90 -18.87
C GLU A 43 -16.20 30.02 -19.64
N ARG A 44 -15.91 28.72 -19.73
CA ARG A 44 -16.84 27.75 -20.32
C ARG A 44 -18.23 27.79 -19.69
N ASN A 45 -18.32 27.93 -18.36
CA ASN A 45 -19.59 27.92 -17.65
C ASN A 45 -20.39 29.23 -17.83
N LYS A 46 -19.78 30.29 -18.38
CA LYS A 46 -20.47 31.53 -18.74
C LYS A 46 -21.10 31.50 -20.13
N CYS A 47 -20.63 30.62 -21.02
CA CYS A 47 -21.11 30.52 -22.37
C CYS A 47 -22.43 29.71 -22.46
N GLN A 48 -23.26 30.01 -23.44
CA GLN A 48 -24.44 29.19 -23.77
C GLN A 48 -24.02 27.82 -24.28
N GLU A 49 -24.92 26.81 -24.22
CA GLU A 49 -24.53 25.41 -24.44
C GLU A 49 -23.91 25.15 -25.84
N GLU A 50 -24.37 25.87 -26.86
CA GLU A 50 -23.90 25.72 -28.25
C GLU A 50 -22.50 26.31 -28.51
N GLU A 51 -22.03 27.21 -27.65
CA GLU A 51 -20.76 27.93 -27.79
C GLU A 51 -19.71 27.53 -26.74
N LYS A 52 -19.93 26.49 -25.93
CA LYS A 52 -19.05 26.13 -24.84
C LYS A 52 -17.66 25.67 -25.34
N PRO A 53 -16.59 26.43 -25.05
CA PRO A 53 -15.23 26.01 -25.40
C PRO A 53 -14.84 24.73 -24.66
N SER A 54 -13.91 23.97 -25.20
CA SER A 54 -13.32 22.84 -24.49
C SER A 54 -12.57 23.30 -23.25
N VAL A 55 -12.57 22.49 -22.18
CA VAL A 55 -11.70 22.75 -21.03
C VAL A 55 -10.24 22.61 -21.46
N LEU A 56 -9.40 23.55 -21.06
CA LEU A 56 -7.97 23.60 -21.38
C LEU A 56 -7.28 22.27 -21.03
N SER A 57 -6.78 21.59 -22.04
CA SER A 57 -6.03 20.34 -21.86
C SER A 57 -4.61 20.62 -21.34
N TRP A 58 -3.96 19.62 -20.79
CA TRP A 58 -2.57 19.77 -20.34
C TRP A 58 -1.59 20.05 -21.50
N THR A 59 -1.87 19.60 -22.69
CA THR A 59 -1.04 19.85 -23.90
C THR A 59 -1.15 21.29 -24.36
N GLU A 60 -2.36 21.82 -24.42
CA GLU A 60 -2.60 23.23 -24.72
C GLU A 60 -1.98 24.14 -23.65
N LEU A 61 -2.13 23.79 -22.35
CA LEU A 61 -1.52 24.52 -21.26
C LEU A 61 0.00 24.54 -21.34
N VAL A 62 0.66 23.43 -21.70
CA VAL A 62 2.10 23.39 -21.94
C VAL A 62 2.50 24.30 -23.11
N SER A 63 1.73 24.28 -24.21
CA SER A 63 1.96 25.14 -25.38
C SER A 63 1.82 26.61 -25.02
N GLN A 64 0.76 26.97 -24.32
CA GLN A 64 0.51 28.33 -23.83
C GLN A 64 1.67 28.83 -22.94
N PHE A 65 2.05 28.05 -21.92
CA PHE A 65 3.09 28.44 -20.96
C PHE A 65 4.48 28.58 -21.64
N ARG A 66 4.75 27.78 -22.67
CA ARG A 66 5.97 27.94 -23.48
C ARG A 66 5.95 29.25 -24.29
N LYS A 67 4.83 29.55 -24.95
CA LYS A 67 4.67 30.77 -25.75
C LYS A 67 4.78 32.02 -24.89
N GLU A 68 4.16 31.99 -23.70
CA GLU A 68 4.16 33.10 -22.72
C GLU A 68 5.45 33.19 -21.90
N LYS A 69 6.39 32.25 -22.06
CA LYS A 69 7.60 32.13 -21.23
C LYS A 69 7.32 32.18 -19.73
N GLN A 70 6.31 31.41 -19.30
CA GLN A 70 5.82 31.41 -17.93
C GLN A 70 6.95 31.08 -16.93
N GLY A 71 7.17 31.96 -15.92
CA GLY A 71 8.33 31.93 -15.05
C GLY A 71 8.48 30.64 -14.23
N ASP A 72 7.39 30.10 -13.67
CA ASP A 72 7.43 28.85 -12.88
C ASP A 72 7.74 27.65 -13.77
N MET A 73 7.36 27.67 -15.05
CA MET A 73 7.71 26.63 -16.00
C MET A 73 9.20 26.67 -16.35
N LEU A 74 9.76 27.86 -16.52
CA LEU A 74 11.19 28.05 -16.83
C LEU A 74 12.12 27.77 -15.64
N ALA A 75 11.59 27.87 -14.41
CA ALA A 75 12.34 27.60 -13.17
C ALA A 75 12.70 26.12 -12.96
N LEU A 76 12.21 25.23 -13.81
CA LEU A 76 12.39 23.78 -13.74
C LEU A 76 12.92 23.22 -15.08
N PRO A 77 13.62 22.07 -15.08
CA PRO A 77 13.99 21.41 -16.32
C PRO A 77 12.75 21.11 -17.18
N SER A 78 12.85 21.36 -18.50
CA SER A 78 11.70 21.35 -19.44
C SER A 78 10.85 20.08 -19.39
N LYS A 79 11.47 18.89 -19.27
CA LYS A 79 10.70 17.63 -19.15
C LYS A 79 10.01 17.48 -17.78
N VAL A 80 10.63 17.98 -16.72
CA VAL A 80 10.04 17.98 -15.37
C VAL A 80 8.82 18.89 -15.34
N SER A 81 8.93 20.12 -15.83
CA SER A 81 7.83 21.07 -15.89
C SER A 81 6.65 20.55 -16.74
N THR A 82 6.95 19.97 -17.92
CA THR A 82 5.92 19.33 -18.75
C THR A 82 5.23 18.18 -18.03
N ASN A 83 5.99 17.35 -17.29
CA ASN A 83 5.41 16.21 -16.57
C ASN A 83 4.50 16.64 -15.40
N ILE A 84 4.84 17.73 -14.70
CA ILE A 84 3.98 18.31 -13.64
C ILE A 84 2.60 18.69 -14.19
N LEU A 85 2.57 19.40 -15.32
CA LEU A 85 1.31 19.80 -15.97
C LEU A 85 0.53 18.61 -16.51
N LYS A 86 1.23 17.59 -17.03
CA LYS A 86 0.63 16.32 -17.46
C LYS A 86 -0.04 15.58 -16.29
N ILE A 87 0.64 15.45 -15.14
CA ILE A 87 0.08 14.82 -13.94
C ILE A 87 -1.14 15.60 -13.43
N LEU A 88 -1.09 16.94 -13.47
CA LEU A 88 -2.23 17.80 -13.15
C LEU A 88 -3.43 17.49 -14.07
N GLY A 89 -3.21 17.42 -15.39
CA GLY A 89 -4.26 17.08 -16.36
C GLY A 89 -4.87 15.71 -16.09
N PHE A 90 -4.05 14.70 -15.80
CA PHE A 90 -4.54 13.37 -15.43
C PHE A 90 -5.36 13.39 -14.13
N SER A 91 -4.97 14.20 -13.15
CA SER A 91 -5.71 14.34 -11.90
C SER A 91 -7.10 14.95 -12.13
N ILE A 92 -7.20 15.91 -13.06
CA ILE A 92 -8.47 16.53 -13.44
C ILE A 92 -9.34 15.54 -14.21
N ASN A 93 -8.78 14.81 -15.17
CA ASN A 93 -9.51 13.77 -15.89
C ASN A 93 -10.03 12.69 -14.92
N SER A 94 -9.20 12.25 -13.97
CA SER A 94 -9.61 11.30 -12.94
C SER A 94 -10.76 11.84 -12.08
N TYR A 95 -10.73 13.13 -11.74
CA TYR A 95 -11.85 13.77 -11.04
C TYR A 95 -13.15 13.67 -11.81
N TYR A 96 -13.14 14.00 -13.11
CA TYR A 96 -14.37 13.92 -13.95
C TYR A 96 -14.87 12.50 -14.12
N GLN A 97 -13.98 11.51 -14.29
CA GLN A 97 -14.37 10.10 -14.36
C GLN A 97 -15.00 9.61 -13.05
N LEU A 98 -14.42 9.97 -11.91
CA LEU A 98 -14.97 9.65 -10.59
C LEU A 98 -16.31 10.36 -10.36
N LEU A 99 -16.44 11.61 -10.79
CA LEU A 99 -17.68 12.39 -10.66
C LEU A 99 -18.79 11.76 -11.50
N LYS A 100 -18.49 11.34 -12.73
CA LYS A 100 -19.43 10.59 -13.59
C LYS A 100 -19.84 9.29 -12.89
N GLY A 101 -18.89 8.46 -12.45
CA GLY A 101 -19.19 7.21 -11.75
C GLY A 101 -19.99 7.39 -10.45
N PHE A 102 -19.83 8.53 -9.76
CA PHE A 102 -20.65 8.89 -8.60
C PHE A 102 -22.10 9.21 -8.98
N HIS A 103 -22.33 9.99 -10.05
CA HIS A 103 -23.67 10.35 -10.51
C HIS A 103 -24.42 9.16 -11.12
N ASP A 104 -23.74 8.37 -11.94
CA ASP A 104 -24.32 7.22 -12.64
C ASP A 104 -24.43 5.98 -11.71
N LYS A 105 -23.92 6.05 -10.49
CA LYS A 105 -23.79 4.91 -9.55
C LYS A 105 -23.11 3.68 -10.19
N SER A 106 -22.37 3.89 -11.27
CA SER A 106 -21.67 2.81 -12.00
C SER A 106 -20.44 2.28 -11.27
N ASN A 107 -19.94 3.02 -10.28
CA ASN A 107 -18.80 2.62 -9.47
C ASN A 107 -19.18 2.56 -7.97
N PRO A 108 -19.51 1.38 -7.44
CA PRO A 108 -19.91 1.23 -6.03
C PRO A 108 -18.80 1.58 -5.03
N SER A 109 -17.54 1.68 -5.48
CA SER A 109 -16.43 2.11 -4.62
C SER A 109 -16.42 3.62 -4.36
N VAL A 110 -17.16 4.42 -5.13
CA VAL A 110 -17.25 5.87 -4.98
C VAL A 110 -18.45 6.24 -4.11
N THR A 111 -18.30 6.14 -2.80
CA THR A 111 -19.37 6.42 -1.83
C THR A 111 -19.58 7.92 -1.56
N ASN A 112 -18.57 8.75 -1.75
CA ASN A 112 -18.60 10.18 -1.50
C ASN A 112 -18.37 10.98 -2.78
N LYS A 113 -19.01 12.16 -2.90
CA LYS A 113 -18.79 13.07 -4.04
C LYS A 113 -17.31 13.45 -4.15
N PRO A 114 -16.66 13.19 -5.29
CA PRO A 114 -15.27 13.56 -5.53
C PRO A 114 -15.05 15.07 -5.37
N ARG A 115 -13.87 15.45 -4.94
CA ARG A 115 -13.49 16.86 -4.79
C ARG A 115 -12.51 17.25 -5.88
N PHE A 116 -12.75 18.42 -6.48
CA PHE A 116 -11.83 18.98 -7.47
C PHE A 116 -10.45 19.25 -6.84
N PRO A 117 -9.34 19.09 -7.60
CA PRO A 117 -7.99 19.40 -7.13
C PRO A 117 -7.89 20.79 -6.50
N ARG A 118 -7.14 20.89 -5.38
CA ARG A 118 -6.99 22.13 -4.62
C ARG A 118 -5.61 22.73 -4.83
N TYR A 119 -5.51 24.04 -4.65
CA TYR A 119 -4.22 24.70 -4.55
C TYR A 119 -3.42 24.19 -3.36
N LEU A 120 -2.14 24.02 -3.59
CA LEU A 120 -1.18 23.73 -2.52
C LEU A 120 -0.83 25.02 -1.78
N HIS A 121 -0.51 24.89 -0.48
CA HIS A 121 -0.21 26.04 0.37
C HIS A 121 0.92 26.89 -0.19
N LYS A 122 0.77 28.24 -0.10
CA LYS A 122 1.66 29.20 -0.77
C LYS A 122 3.13 29.04 -0.35
N THR A 123 3.42 28.92 0.93
CA THR A 123 4.77 28.84 1.50
C THR A 123 5.20 27.43 1.86
N GLU A 124 4.31 26.62 2.45
CA GLU A 124 4.65 25.29 2.98
C GLU A 124 4.37 24.16 1.98
N GLY A 125 3.58 24.42 0.95
CA GLY A 125 3.24 23.41 -0.06
C GLY A 125 4.49 22.92 -0.81
N ARG A 126 4.50 21.64 -1.13
CA ARG A 126 5.53 21.00 -1.97
C ARG A 126 4.81 20.02 -2.91
N TYR A 127 5.33 19.87 -4.14
CA TYR A 127 4.78 18.95 -5.11
C TYR A 127 5.83 17.95 -5.57
N VAL A 128 5.37 16.79 -6.07
CA VAL A 128 6.25 15.74 -6.57
C VAL A 128 7.01 16.20 -7.82
N VAL A 129 8.29 15.84 -7.87
CA VAL A 129 9.16 16.05 -9.04
C VAL A 129 9.54 14.69 -9.60
N GLU A 130 9.43 14.51 -10.90
CA GLU A 130 9.75 13.26 -11.57
C GLU A 130 10.72 13.46 -12.72
N PHE A 131 11.78 12.67 -12.73
CA PHE A 131 12.81 12.59 -13.76
C PHE A 131 12.69 11.25 -14.49
N THR A 132 12.43 11.28 -15.78
CA THR A 132 12.43 10.08 -16.62
C THR A 132 13.87 9.67 -16.98
N ASN A 133 14.07 8.45 -17.45
CA ASN A 133 15.39 7.93 -17.84
C ASN A 133 16.17 8.80 -18.84
N GLN A 134 15.49 9.65 -19.60
CA GLN A 134 16.10 10.60 -20.53
C GLN A 134 16.60 11.89 -19.87
N THR A 135 16.29 12.10 -18.58
CA THR A 135 16.57 13.37 -17.88
C THR A 135 17.63 13.22 -16.80
N PHE A 136 18.24 12.08 -16.65
CA PHE A 136 19.39 11.87 -15.77
C PHE A 136 20.50 11.09 -16.47
N SER A 137 21.74 11.39 -16.09
CA SER A 137 22.92 10.61 -16.49
C SER A 137 23.25 9.57 -15.43
N LYS A 138 23.88 8.48 -15.85
CA LYS A 138 24.36 7.41 -14.99
C LYS A 138 25.89 7.52 -14.90
N LYS A 139 26.44 7.59 -13.68
CA LYS A 139 27.88 7.58 -13.42
C LYS A 139 28.18 6.47 -12.41
N ARG A 140 29.40 5.90 -12.46
CA ARG A 140 29.86 4.99 -11.40
C ARG A 140 30.69 5.76 -10.39
N GLY A 141 30.39 5.57 -9.11
CA GLY A 141 31.17 6.11 -8.01
C GLY A 141 32.47 5.32 -7.77
N SER A 142 33.28 5.79 -6.87
CA SER A 142 34.57 5.17 -6.50
C SER A 142 34.41 3.73 -5.98
N ASN A 143 33.30 3.42 -5.36
CA ASN A 143 32.96 2.09 -4.80
C ASN A 143 32.18 1.23 -5.81
N GLY A 144 32.09 1.63 -7.09
CA GLY A 144 31.34 0.91 -8.12
C GLY A 144 29.82 1.11 -8.08
N GLU A 145 29.27 1.84 -7.11
CA GLU A 145 27.87 2.17 -7.04
C GLU A 145 27.42 3.03 -8.22
N LEU A 146 26.20 2.86 -8.67
CA LEU A 146 25.60 3.72 -9.68
C LEU A 146 25.14 5.02 -9.03
N ILE A 147 25.56 6.15 -9.60
CA ILE A 147 25.14 7.49 -9.21
C ILE A 147 24.29 8.09 -10.32
N LEU A 148 23.03 8.38 -10.03
CA LEU A 148 22.13 9.09 -10.93
C LEU A 148 22.29 10.59 -10.73
N CYS A 149 22.57 11.29 -11.83
CA CYS A 149 22.68 12.74 -11.82
C CYS A 149 21.61 13.32 -12.75
N PRO A 150 20.47 13.83 -12.20
CA PRO A 150 19.51 14.56 -13.00
C PRO A 150 20.20 15.72 -13.74
N LYS A 151 19.90 15.84 -15.04
CA LYS A 151 20.51 16.83 -15.92
C LYS A 151 20.26 18.23 -15.36
N ASP A 152 21.28 19.08 -15.39
CA ASP A 152 21.27 20.47 -14.91
C ASP A 152 21.10 20.64 -13.39
N LEU A 153 21.19 19.56 -12.62
CA LEU A 153 21.06 19.59 -11.17
C LEU A 153 22.25 18.92 -10.46
N LYS A 154 22.73 19.55 -9.40
CA LYS A 154 23.76 18.96 -8.50
C LYS A 154 23.10 18.02 -7.50
N LEU A 155 22.42 16.98 -7.99
CA LEU A 155 21.67 16.02 -7.20
C LEU A 155 22.20 14.58 -7.45
N PRO A 156 23.38 14.21 -6.92
CA PRO A 156 23.88 12.85 -7.06
C PRO A 156 23.06 11.90 -6.17
N ILE A 157 22.45 10.91 -6.80
CA ILE A 157 21.59 9.92 -6.12
C ILE A 157 22.26 8.55 -6.24
N PRO A 158 22.91 8.04 -5.18
CA PRO A 158 23.47 6.70 -5.20
C PRO A 158 22.34 5.67 -5.23
N THR A 159 22.50 4.62 -6.03
CA THR A 159 21.51 3.54 -6.15
C THR A 159 22.18 2.20 -6.41
N LYS A 160 21.50 1.13 -5.98
CA LYS A 160 21.86 -0.26 -6.31
C LYS A 160 21.17 -0.75 -7.59
N VAL A 161 20.29 0.06 -8.15
CA VAL A 161 19.48 -0.28 -9.32
C VAL A 161 20.30 -0.04 -10.61
N GLU A 162 20.54 -1.10 -11.37
CA GLU A 162 21.33 -1.02 -12.63
C GLU A 162 20.56 -0.31 -13.75
N ASP A 163 19.24 -0.56 -13.90
CA ASP A 163 18.41 0.04 -14.94
C ASP A 163 17.22 0.83 -14.38
N PRO A 164 17.47 2.05 -13.85
CA PRO A 164 16.40 2.91 -13.38
C PRO A 164 15.60 3.49 -14.54
N GLN A 165 14.28 3.40 -14.45
CA GLN A 165 13.32 3.93 -15.42
C GLN A 165 12.90 5.36 -15.11
N CYS A 166 12.83 5.69 -13.81
CA CYS A 166 12.35 6.97 -13.35
C CYS A 166 12.90 7.25 -11.93
N VAL A 167 13.13 8.51 -11.64
CA VAL A 167 13.46 9.00 -10.29
C VAL A 167 12.41 10.00 -9.85
N ARG A 168 11.84 9.85 -8.67
CA ARG A 168 10.90 10.81 -8.11
C ARG A 168 11.40 11.39 -6.80
N ILE A 169 11.16 12.68 -6.58
CA ILE A 169 11.32 13.34 -5.29
C ILE A 169 9.92 13.57 -4.74
N VAL A 170 9.58 12.85 -3.68
CA VAL A 170 8.24 12.86 -3.07
C VAL A 170 8.31 13.58 -1.72
N PRO A 171 7.62 14.72 -1.54
CA PRO A 171 7.53 15.39 -0.24
C PRO A 171 6.76 14.53 0.77
N LYS A 172 7.29 14.36 1.98
CA LYS A 172 6.65 13.51 2.99
C LYS A 172 7.03 13.89 4.42
N LEU A 173 6.07 14.36 5.22
CA LEU A 173 6.21 14.57 6.68
C LEU A 173 7.52 15.28 7.11
N ASN A 174 7.79 16.46 6.60
CA ASN A 174 9.02 17.25 6.85
C ASN A 174 10.31 16.48 6.43
N ALA A 175 10.23 15.74 5.36
CA ALA A 175 11.34 15.07 4.71
C ALA A 175 11.01 14.91 3.22
N PHE A 176 11.98 14.43 2.45
CA PHE A 176 11.77 14.00 1.07
C PHE A 176 12.10 12.51 0.95
N VAL A 177 11.41 11.84 0.07
CA VAL A 177 11.76 10.47 -0.33
C VAL A 177 12.17 10.52 -1.79
N ILE A 178 13.42 10.18 -2.07
CA ILE A 178 13.86 9.93 -3.43
C ILE A 178 13.52 8.47 -3.74
N GLU A 179 12.69 8.27 -4.76
CA GLU A 179 12.24 6.97 -5.23
C GLU A 179 12.91 6.67 -6.57
N VAL A 180 13.73 5.63 -6.62
CA VAL A 180 14.30 5.09 -7.87
C VAL A 180 13.41 3.94 -8.32
N ILE A 181 12.75 4.12 -9.45
CA ILE A 181 11.78 3.18 -10.01
C ILE A 181 12.46 2.36 -11.10
N TYR A 182 12.31 1.05 -11.06
CA TYR A 182 12.92 0.11 -12.00
C TYR A 182 12.01 -1.07 -12.31
N ASN A 183 12.32 -1.75 -13.39
CA ASN A 183 11.63 -2.98 -13.76
C ASN A 183 12.40 -4.18 -13.21
N VAL A 184 11.65 -5.16 -12.71
CA VAL A 184 12.16 -6.48 -12.33
C VAL A 184 11.47 -7.52 -13.19
N GLU A 185 12.22 -8.45 -13.70
CA GLU A 185 11.68 -9.63 -14.36
C GLU A 185 10.88 -10.44 -13.33
N VAL A 186 9.80 -11.03 -13.80
CA VAL A 186 8.93 -11.88 -12.97
C VAL A 186 9.26 -13.30 -13.30
N SER A 187 9.50 -14.11 -12.29
CA SER A 187 9.69 -15.55 -12.46
C SER A 187 8.43 -16.17 -13.07
N LEU A 188 8.61 -17.23 -13.87
CA LEU A 188 7.49 -18.03 -14.34
C LEU A 188 6.67 -18.53 -13.16
N LEU A 189 5.36 -18.53 -13.30
CA LEU A 189 4.47 -19.03 -12.25
C LEU A 189 4.71 -20.52 -12.02
N LYS A 190 4.71 -20.92 -10.76
CA LYS A 190 4.82 -22.34 -10.36
C LYS A 190 3.51 -23.07 -10.65
N HIS A 191 3.60 -24.35 -10.93
CA HIS A 191 2.47 -25.26 -11.13
C HIS A 191 2.69 -26.53 -10.31
N THR A 192 2.79 -26.39 -9.01
CA THR A 192 3.11 -27.49 -8.08
C THR A 192 1.89 -28.19 -7.52
N GLY A 193 0.72 -27.56 -7.62
CA GLY A 193 -0.52 -28.07 -7.01
C GLY A 193 -0.62 -27.82 -5.50
N THR A 194 0.31 -27.04 -4.91
CA THR A 194 0.32 -26.71 -3.48
C THR A 194 -0.15 -25.28 -3.25
N TYR A 195 -0.99 -25.09 -2.25
CA TYR A 195 -1.70 -23.84 -1.99
C TYR A 195 -1.57 -23.43 -0.54
N ALA A 196 -1.57 -22.12 -0.29
CA ALA A 196 -1.65 -21.56 1.05
C ALA A 196 -2.76 -20.53 1.14
N ALA A 197 -3.26 -20.30 2.35
CA ALA A 197 -4.13 -19.17 2.63
C ALA A 197 -3.62 -18.36 3.82
N ILE A 198 -3.99 -17.09 3.86
CA ILE A 198 -3.63 -16.16 4.95
C ILE A 198 -4.91 -15.47 5.45
N ASP A 199 -5.17 -15.61 6.74
CA ASP A 199 -6.09 -14.76 7.49
C ASP A 199 -5.29 -13.64 8.17
N LEU A 200 -5.71 -12.37 7.97
CA LEU A 200 -5.05 -11.18 8.49
C LEU A 200 -5.73 -10.67 9.76
N GLY A 201 -4.97 -10.57 10.82
CA GLY A 201 -5.51 -10.19 12.13
C GLY A 201 -4.66 -9.20 12.92
N VAL A 202 -5.13 -8.88 14.13
CA VAL A 202 -4.47 -7.95 15.05
C VAL A 202 -3.51 -8.68 16.00
N ASP A 203 -3.92 -9.82 16.53
CA ASP A 203 -3.12 -10.62 17.47
C ASP A 203 -2.14 -11.52 16.74
N ASN A 204 -2.61 -12.21 15.73
CA ASN A 204 -1.82 -12.80 14.69
C ASN A 204 -1.90 -11.85 13.48
N LEU A 205 -0.75 -11.26 13.08
CA LEU A 205 -0.69 -10.39 11.90
C LEU A 205 -1.04 -11.15 10.62
N ALA A 206 -0.62 -12.42 10.56
CA ALA A 206 -0.95 -13.36 9.52
C ALA A 206 -1.04 -14.77 10.10
N SER A 207 -2.11 -15.47 9.84
CA SER A 207 -2.29 -16.90 10.11
C SER A 207 -2.28 -17.63 8.78
N SER A 208 -1.26 -18.44 8.52
CA SER A 208 -1.10 -19.14 7.24
C SER A 208 -1.41 -20.63 7.43
N THR A 209 -2.20 -21.19 6.50
CA THR A 209 -2.53 -22.62 6.39
C THR A 209 -2.18 -23.13 5.02
N PHE A 210 -1.98 -24.46 4.90
CA PHE A 210 -1.41 -25.10 3.72
C PHE A 210 -2.24 -26.29 3.28
N SER A 211 -2.28 -26.57 1.97
CA SER A 211 -3.07 -27.67 1.39
C SER A 211 -2.41 -29.04 1.52
N ASP A 212 -1.13 -29.09 1.85
CA ASP A 212 -0.29 -30.29 1.92
C ASP A 212 -0.12 -30.87 3.34
N GLY A 213 -0.83 -30.31 4.32
CA GLY A 213 -0.80 -30.79 5.70
C GLY A 213 0.33 -30.22 6.56
N VAL A 214 1.09 -29.28 6.02
CA VAL A 214 2.11 -28.55 6.80
C VAL A 214 1.44 -27.79 7.96
N ASN A 215 2.12 -27.75 9.09
CA ASN A 215 1.65 -27.07 10.30
C ASN A 215 1.36 -25.59 10.05
N PRO A 216 0.19 -25.07 10.46
CA PRO A 216 -0.14 -23.65 10.35
C PRO A 216 0.89 -22.73 10.99
N LEU A 217 1.21 -21.64 10.30
CA LEU A 217 2.17 -20.64 10.76
C LEU A 217 1.45 -19.38 11.26
N LEU A 218 1.68 -19.03 12.51
CA LEU A 218 1.12 -17.83 13.14
C LEU A 218 2.19 -16.74 13.30
N VAL A 219 2.10 -15.69 12.51
CA VAL A 219 2.94 -14.50 12.66
C VAL A 219 2.32 -13.55 13.65
N LYS A 220 2.92 -13.39 14.84
CA LYS A 220 2.37 -12.58 15.93
C LYS A 220 2.39 -11.08 15.61
N GLY A 221 1.28 -10.37 15.85
CA GLY A 221 1.15 -8.92 15.66
C GLY A 221 1.70 -8.06 16.81
N THR A 222 2.28 -8.67 17.84
CA THR A 222 2.69 -7.98 19.09
C THR A 222 3.63 -6.81 18.85
N LYS A 223 4.61 -6.96 17.96
CA LYS A 223 5.59 -5.91 17.65
C LYS A 223 4.96 -4.71 16.94
N ILE A 224 4.08 -4.94 15.97
CA ILE A 224 3.32 -3.89 15.30
C ILE A 224 2.44 -3.13 16.29
N LYS A 225 1.75 -3.85 17.19
CA LYS A 225 0.94 -3.24 18.26
C LYS A 225 1.79 -2.40 19.21
N SER A 226 2.93 -2.92 19.64
CA SER A 226 3.85 -2.20 20.54
C SER A 226 4.35 -0.89 19.92
N ILE A 227 4.77 -0.92 18.65
CA ILE A 227 5.16 0.29 17.91
C ILE A 227 4.01 1.32 17.91
N ASN A 228 2.81 0.90 17.51
CA ASN A 228 1.66 1.78 17.45
C ASN A 228 1.32 2.38 18.81
N GLN A 229 1.25 1.58 19.87
CA GLN A 229 0.95 2.04 21.22
C GLN A 229 2.03 2.98 21.79
N GLY A 230 3.31 2.68 21.54
CA GLY A 230 4.42 3.54 21.95
C GLY A 230 4.33 4.92 21.31
N TYR A 231 4.16 4.98 19.98
CA TYR A 231 4.03 6.25 19.27
C TYR A 231 2.74 6.99 19.60
N ASN A 232 1.62 6.29 19.83
CA ASN A 232 0.37 6.94 20.25
C ASN A 232 0.54 7.69 21.58
N ARG A 233 1.24 7.08 22.55
CA ARG A 233 1.57 7.74 23.84
C ARG A 233 2.46 8.97 23.65
N LEU A 234 3.51 8.86 22.83
CA LEU A 234 4.43 9.98 22.55
C LEU A 234 3.71 11.12 21.82
N ILE A 235 2.88 10.80 20.85
CA ILE A 235 2.10 11.78 20.08
C ILE A 235 1.05 12.46 21.00
N ALA A 236 0.37 11.71 21.86
CA ALA A 236 -0.58 12.30 22.82
C ALA A 236 0.11 13.26 23.78
N LYS A 237 1.27 12.86 24.34
CA LYS A 237 2.09 13.74 25.20
C LYS A 237 2.61 14.97 24.46
N ALA A 238 2.98 14.85 23.20
CA ALA A 238 3.40 16.00 22.39
C ALA A 238 2.23 16.95 22.08
N LYS A 239 1.05 16.40 21.78
CA LYS A 239 -0.17 17.18 21.52
C LYS A 239 -0.65 17.94 22.74
N SER A 240 -0.58 17.35 23.95
CA SER A 240 -1.03 18.04 25.19
C SER A 240 -0.19 19.27 25.54
N LYS A 241 0.99 19.43 24.93
CA LYS A 241 1.87 20.59 25.10
C LYS A 241 1.68 21.68 24.04
N LEU A 242 0.78 21.46 23.07
CA LEU A 242 0.52 22.45 22.02
C LEU A 242 -0.41 23.55 22.53
N PRO A 243 -0.23 24.80 22.07
CA PRO A 243 -1.22 25.87 22.26
C PRO A 243 -2.59 25.44 21.70
N ALA A 244 -3.68 26.00 22.27
CA ALA A 244 -5.07 25.62 21.94
C ALA A 244 -5.42 25.80 20.44
N ASN A 245 -4.80 26.75 19.77
CA ASN A 245 -4.98 27.03 18.34
C ASN A 245 -4.11 26.15 17.41
N GLN A 246 -3.21 25.34 17.96
CA GLN A 246 -2.27 24.54 17.18
C GLN A 246 -2.61 23.05 17.26
N LYS A 247 -2.82 22.39 16.10
CA LYS A 247 -3.18 20.97 16.02
C LYS A 247 -2.00 20.04 15.82
N THR A 248 -0.84 20.55 15.39
CA THR A 248 0.36 19.76 15.08
C THR A 248 1.63 20.61 15.24
N SER A 249 2.80 19.96 15.20
CA SER A 249 4.12 20.59 15.23
C SER A 249 5.13 19.75 14.43
N GLN A 250 6.29 20.34 14.14
CA GLN A 250 7.40 19.62 13.50
C GLN A 250 7.81 18.36 14.30
N GLY A 251 7.82 18.45 15.64
CA GLY A 251 8.08 17.33 16.53
C GLY A 251 7.07 16.18 16.35
N ILE A 252 5.78 16.51 16.22
CA ILE A 252 4.72 15.52 15.98
C ILE A 252 4.87 14.89 14.57
N HIS A 253 5.18 15.69 13.55
CA HIS A 253 5.46 15.18 12.21
C HIS A 253 6.64 14.20 12.20
N ARG A 254 7.69 14.51 12.97
CA ARG A 254 8.85 13.62 13.17
C ARG A 254 8.45 12.30 13.83
N LEU A 255 7.57 12.33 14.84
CA LEU A 255 7.04 11.12 15.48
C LEU A 255 6.22 10.27 14.51
N TRP A 256 5.33 10.87 13.72
CA TRP A 256 4.55 10.15 12.71
C TRP A 256 5.44 9.50 11.65
N ARG A 257 6.43 10.23 11.12
CA ARG A 257 7.39 9.70 10.17
C ARG A 257 8.18 8.51 10.75
N ASN A 258 8.71 8.65 11.97
CA ASN A 258 9.48 7.59 12.59
C ASN A 258 8.63 6.35 12.87
N ARG A 259 7.37 6.53 13.25
CA ARG A 259 6.41 5.43 13.37
C ARG A 259 6.21 4.71 12.03
N GLU A 260 5.96 5.46 10.97
CA GLU A 260 5.76 4.91 9.63
C GLU A 260 6.98 4.09 9.17
N LEU A 261 8.18 4.64 9.33
CA LEU A 261 9.41 3.94 8.97
C LEU A 261 9.60 2.63 9.74
N LYS A 262 9.33 2.63 11.05
CA LYS A 262 9.40 1.41 11.85
C LYS A 262 8.39 0.37 11.42
N LEU A 263 7.14 0.78 11.17
CA LEU A 263 6.09 -0.13 10.68
C LEU A 263 6.44 -0.72 9.31
N GLN A 264 6.90 0.11 8.38
CA GLN A 264 7.33 -0.35 7.06
C GLN A 264 8.48 -1.36 7.16
N SER A 265 9.50 -1.07 7.99
CA SER A 265 10.61 -2.00 8.21
C SER A 265 10.14 -3.35 8.74
N GLU A 266 9.25 -3.37 9.73
CA GLU A 266 8.71 -4.62 10.27
C GLU A 266 7.85 -5.39 9.25
N LEU A 267 7.01 -4.70 8.49
CA LEU A 267 6.22 -5.35 7.44
C LEU A 267 7.11 -5.93 6.35
N HIS A 268 8.18 -5.23 5.95
CA HIS A 268 9.15 -5.76 4.98
C HIS A 268 9.82 -7.06 5.46
N LYS A 269 10.17 -7.14 6.76
CA LYS A 269 10.75 -8.35 7.34
C LYS A 269 9.77 -9.52 7.28
N VAL A 270 8.53 -9.31 7.74
CA VAL A 270 7.50 -10.34 7.74
C VAL A 270 7.17 -10.82 6.33
N THR A 271 6.95 -9.90 5.39
CA THR A 271 6.60 -10.26 4.02
C THR A 271 7.78 -10.91 3.26
N SER A 272 9.03 -10.57 3.59
CA SER A 272 10.20 -11.27 3.06
C SER A 272 10.27 -12.70 3.60
N PHE A 273 10.10 -12.87 4.92
CA PHE A 273 10.04 -14.19 5.53
C PHE A 273 8.95 -15.05 4.89
N LEU A 274 7.71 -14.56 4.84
CA LEU A 274 6.59 -15.34 4.29
C LEU A 274 6.83 -15.71 2.83
N SER A 275 7.33 -14.79 2.00
CA SER A 275 7.59 -15.09 0.58
C SER A 275 8.70 -16.12 0.39
N LEU A 276 9.73 -16.12 1.23
CA LEU A 276 10.78 -17.14 1.23
C LEU A 276 10.24 -18.49 1.74
N TYR A 277 9.47 -18.47 2.83
CA TYR A 277 8.86 -19.67 3.38
C TYR A 277 7.94 -20.36 2.37
N PHE A 278 7.09 -19.59 1.67
CA PHE A 278 6.22 -20.12 0.62
C PHE A 278 7.01 -20.66 -0.58
N ASP A 279 8.16 -20.06 -0.88
CA ASP A 279 9.05 -20.50 -1.95
C ASP A 279 9.68 -21.85 -1.65
N GLU A 280 10.24 -22.02 -0.45
CA GLU A 280 10.80 -23.29 0.03
C GLU A 280 9.74 -24.39 0.14
N MET A 281 8.50 -24.03 0.50
CA MET A 281 7.36 -24.96 0.53
C MET A 281 6.76 -25.22 -0.86
N SER A 282 7.38 -24.72 -1.93
CA SER A 282 6.91 -24.88 -3.31
C SER A 282 5.45 -24.45 -3.52
N ILE A 283 4.98 -23.44 -2.80
CA ILE A 283 3.61 -22.92 -2.94
C ILE A 283 3.41 -22.33 -4.34
N GLU A 284 2.35 -22.75 -5.01
CA GLU A 284 1.93 -22.25 -6.32
C GLU A 284 1.16 -20.91 -6.17
N LYS A 285 0.21 -20.91 -5.25
CA LYS A 285 -0.72 -19.78 -5.06
C LYS A 285 -1.06 -19.57 -3.61
N VAL A 286 -1.18 -18.29 -3.21
CA VAL A 286 -1.56 -17.85 -1.87
C VAL A 286 -2.87 -17.09 -1.94
N PHE A 287 -3.88 -17.50 -1.18
CA PHE A 287 -5.14 -16.79 -1.01
C PHE A 287 -5.08 -15.90 0.24
N ILE A 288 -5.36 -14.61 0.11
CA ILE A 288 -5.41 -13.68 1.24
C ILE A 288 -6.85 -13.25 1.47
N GLY A 289 -7.38 -13.51 2.66
CA GLY A 289 -8.70 -13.05 3.06
C GLY A 289 -8.77 -11.52 3.06
N LYS A 290 -9.77 -10.98 2.35
CA LYS A 290 -10.03 -9.54 2.30
C LYS A 290 -11.45 -9.24 1.85
N ASN A 291 -12.18 -8.44 2.63
CA ASN A 291 -13.49 -7.94 2.24
C ASN A 291 -13.41 -6.51 1.66
N GLN A 292 -14.31 -6.18 0.73
CA GLN A 292 -14.48 -4.80 0.27
C GLN A 292 -14.94 -3.92 1.44
N GLY A 293 -14.36 -2.72 1.58
CA GLY A 293 -14.70 -1.81 2.67
C GLY A 293 -14.21 -2.23 4.07
N TRP A 294 -13.39 -3.24 4.18
CA TRP A 294 -12.91 -3.92 5.39
C TRP A 294 -12.54 -3.02 6.59
N LYS A 295 -12.19 -1.75 6.34
CA LYS A 295 -11.86 -0.78 7.40
C LYS A 295 -12.92 0.30 7.59
N GLN A 296 -13.98 0.34 6.79
CA GLN A 296 -14.89 1.49 6.74
C GLN A 296 -16.04 1.39 7.77
N GLU A 297 -16.47 0.18 8.13
CA GLU A 297 -17.63 -0.06 9.02
C GLU A 297 -17.29 -0.93 10.24
N VAL A 298 -16.11 -0.72 10.83
CA VAL A 298 -15.69 -1.53 11.98
C VAL A 298 -16.33 -1.01 13.26
N THR A 299 -17.27 -1.76 13.85
CA THR A 299 -18.02 -1.41 15.07
C THR A 299 -17.52 -2.14 16.32
N LEU A 300 -16.24 -2.49 16.39
CA LEU A 300 -15.66 -3.30 17.48
C LEU A 300 -15.26 -2.50 18.75
N GLY A 301 -15.71 -1.23 18.87
CA GLY A 301 -15.34 -0.32 19.97
C GLY A 301 -14.05 0.45 19.72
N LYS A 302 -13.94 1.67 20.30
CA LYS A 302 -12.89 2.67 19.98
C LYS A 302 -11.46 2.12 20.01
N LYS A 303 -11.09 1.33 21.03
CA LYS A 303 -9.72 0.82 21.23
C LYS A 303 -9.34 -0.25 20.20
N ILE A 304 -10.27 -1.15 19.89
CA ILE A 304 -10.04 -2.23 18.92
C ILE A 304 -10.02 -1.65 17.52
N ASN A 305 -10.96 -0.75 17.19
CA ASN A 305 -10.98 -0.04 15.92
C ASN A 305 -9.68 0.73 15.67
N GLN A 306 -9.18 1.48 16.68
CA GLN A 306 -7.92 2.17 16.57
C GLN A 306 -6.76 1.21 16.28
N THR A 307 -6.67 0.10 17.00
CA THR A 307 -5.59 -0.88 16.80
C THR A 307 -5.65 -1.50 15.42
N PHE A 308 -6.83 -1.90 14.97
CA PHE A 308 -7.05 -2.52 13.66
C PHE A 308 -6.75 -1.56 12.49
N THR A 309 -7.28 -0.33 12.55
CA THR A 309 -7.10 0.67 11.48
C THR A 309 -5.65 1.16 11.37
N GLN A 310 -4.87 1.09 12.47
CA GLN A 310 -3.47 1.51 12.50
C GLN A 310 -2.49 0.48 11.91
N ILE A 311 -2.93 -0.76 11.65
CA ILE A 311 -2.11 -1.75 10.94
C ILE A 311 -2.25 -1.49 9.43
N PRO A 312 -1.15 -1.25 8.70
CA PRO A 312 -1.23 -0.96 7.26
C PRO A 312 -1.34 -2.24 6.43
N PHE A 313 -2.46 -2.97 6.56
CA PHE A 313 -2.71 -4.23 5.87
C PHE A 313 -2.58 -4.13 4.34
N THR A 314 -3.06 -3.03 3.73
CA THR A 314 -2.89 -2.82 2.28
C THR A 314 -1.42 -2.82 1.87
N THR A 315 -0.55 -2.19 2.69
CA THR A 315 0.89 -2.19 2.47
C THR A 315 1.46 -3.60 2.63
N PHE A 316 1.01 -4.36 3.64
CA PHE A 316 1.41 -5.75 3.84
C PHE A 316 1.05 -6.61 2.62
N ILE A 317 -0.20 -6.56 2.17
CA ILE A 317 -0.68 -7.31 1.00
C ILE A 317 0.14 -6.93 -0.25
N SER A 318 0.30 -5.63 -0.53
CA SER A 318 1.07 -5.17 -1.68
C SER A 318 2.53 -5.65 -1.64
N GLN A 319 3.16 -5.63 -0.45
CA GLN A 319 4.53 -6.13 -0.28
C GLN A 319 4.62 -7.64 -0.49
N LEU A 320 3.64 -8.40 -0.01
CA LEU A 320 3.61 -9.85 -0.19
C LEU A 320 3.39 -10.22 -1.66
N ILE A 321 2.45 -9.55 -2.34
CA ILE A 321 2.17 -9.77 -3.76
C ILE A 321 3.46 -9.65 -4.59
N TYR A 322 4.16 -8.52 -4.53
CA TYR A 322 5.33 -8.37 -5.41
C TYR A 322 6.50 -9.28 -5.04
N LYS A 323 6.66 -9.63 -3.75
CA LYS A 323 7.73 -10.54 -3.32
C LYS A 323 7.46 -11.99 -3.70
N CYS A 324 6.21 -12.44 -3.58
CA CYS A 324 5.77 -13.76 -4.03
C CYS A 324 5.86 -13.86 -5.56
N LEU A 325 5.37 -12.84 -6.27
CA LEU A 325 5.43 -12.82 -7.73
C LEU A 325 6.87 -12.88 -8.27
N ALA A 326 7.83 -12.23 -7.59
CA ALA A 326 9.25 -12.34 -7.92
C ALA A 326 9.81 -13.76 -7.75
N ARG A 327 9.08 -14.67 -7.10
CA ARG A 327 9.39 -16.10 -6.89
C ARG A 327 8.49 -17.05 -7.68
N GLY A 328 7.68 -16.52 -8.60
CA GLY A 328 6.72 -17.31 -9.36
C GLY A 328 5.52 -17.81 -8.55
N ILE A 329 5.21 -17.16 -7.44
CA ILE A 329 4.06 -17.49 -6.58
C ILE A 329 2.97 -16.44 -6.82
N GLU A 330 1.80 -16.87 -7.25
CA GLU A 330 0.65 -16.00 -7.41
C GLU A 330 -0.02 -15.71 -6.06
N VAL A 331 -0.43 -14.45 -5.83
CA VAL A 331 -1.18 -14.06 -4.64
C VAL A 331 -2.53 -13.49 -5.06
N VAL A 332 -3.62 -14.05 -4.54
CA VAL A 332 -5.00 -13.69 -4.87
C VAL A 332 -5.72 -13.18 -3.63
N GLU A 333 -6.38 -12.02 -3.75
CA GLU A 333 -7.30 -11.54 -2.71
C GLU A 333 -8.61 -12.34 -2.79
N GLN A 334 -8.97 -13.02 -1.70
CA GLN A 334 -10.15 -13.87 -1.59
C GLN A 334 -11.18 -13.22 -0.67
N GLU A 335 -12.44 -13.20 -1.10
CA GLU A 335 -13.56 -12.79 -0.25
C GLU A 335 -13.64 -13.72 0.98
N GLU A 336 -13.71 -13.13 2.20
CA GLU A 336 -13.58 -13.84 3.48
C GLU A 336 -14.84 -13.83 4.35
N SER A 337 -16.00 -13.43 3.81
CA SER A 337 -17.23 -13.42 4.62
C SER A 337 -17.52 -14.80 5.18
N TYR A 338 -17.93 -14.82 6.44
CA TYR A 338 -18.29 -16.01 7.23
C TYR A 338 -17.13 -16.98 7.52
N THR A 339 -15.93 -16.79 7.02
CA THR A 339 -14.79 -17.71 7.27
C THR A 339 -14.42 -17.86 8.74
N SER A 340 -14.60 -16.81 9.55
CA SER A 340 -14.40 -16.85 11.00
C SER A 340 -15.53 -17.49 11.80
N LYS A 341 -16.71 -17.69 11.17
CA LYS A 341 -17.90 -18.28 11.79
C LYS A 341 -18.07 -19.75 11.47
N ALA A 342 -17.83 -20.12 10.20
CA ALA A 342 -17.94 -21.49 9.72
C ALA A 342 -16.89 -22.40 10.36
N SER A 343 -17.26 -23.62 10.67
CA SER A 343 -16.33 -24.64 11.15
C SER A 343 -15.66 -25.37 9.98
N PHE A 344 -14.34 -25.24 9.88
CA PHE A 344 -13.58 -25.97 8.91
C PHE A 344 -13.64 -27.51 9.16
N VAL A 345 -13.50 -27.90 10.42
CA VAL A 345 -13.47 -29.32 10.82
C VAL A 345 -14.82 -30.00 10.59
N ASP A 346 -15.91 -29.31 10.94
CA ASP A 346 -17.27 -29.84 10.76
C ASP A 346 -17.79 -29.68 9.31
N GLN A 347 -16.96 -29.19 8.40
CA GLN A 347 -17.25 -29.02 6.97
C GLN A 347 -18.46 -28.12 6.68
N ASP A 348 -18.65 -27.08 7.50
CA ASP A 348 -19.71 -26.10 7.24
C ASP A 348 -19.59 -25.50 5.82
N GLU A 349 -20.74 -25.27 5.19
CA GLU A 349 -20.81 -24.48 3.97
C GLU A 349 -20.46 -23.01 4.27
N ILE A 350 -19.62 -22.40 3.44
CA ILE A 350 -19.15 -21.04 3.64
C ILE A 350 -19.84 -20.11 2.63
N PRO A 351 -20.88 -19.35 3.03
CA PRO A 351 -21.60 -18.50 2.10
C PRO A 351 -20.77 -17.30 1.63
N THR A 352 -21.22 -16.66 0.54
CA THR A 352 -20.70 -15.40 0.05
C THR A 352 -21.62 -14.27 0.45
N TYR A 353 -21.08 -13.12 0.90
CA TYR A 353 -21.88 -11.98 1.31
C TYR A 353 -22.82 -11.49 0.19
N GLY A 354 -24.07 -11.22 0.53
CA GLY A 354 -25.08 -10.72 -0.41
C GLY A 354 -25.68 -11.76 -1.35
N LYS A 355 -25.30 -13.04 -1.24
CA LYS A 355 -25.95 -14.15 -1.94
C LYS A 355 -26.84 -14.92 -0.98
N GLY A 356 -28.16 -14.74 -1.10
CA GLY A 356 -29.19 -15.39 -0.29
C GLY A 356 -29.69 -14.57 0.90
N ASN A 357 -30.96 -14.78 1.25
CA ASN A 357 -31.65 -14.15 2.39
C ASN A 357 -31.69 -15.06 3.64
N GLU A 358 -30.92 -16.15 3.68
CA GLU A 358 -31.01 -17.17 4.69
C GLU A 358 -30.17 -16.86 5.93
N LYS A 359 -30.71 -17.23 7.10
CA LYS A 359 -29.94 -17.25 8.35
C LYS A 359 -29.03 -18.49 8.30
N PHE A 360 -27.75 -18.29 8.09
CA PHE A 360 -26.77 -19.39 8.10
C PHE A 360 -26.53 -19.86 9.54
N ALA A 361 -26.72 -21.15 9.78
CA ALA A 361 -26.36 -21.82 11.01
C ALA A 361 -25.00 -22.51 10.84
N PHE A 362 -24.10 -22.31 11.80
CA PHE A 362 -22.76 -22.92 11.78
C PHE A 362 -22.67 -23.94 12.93
N SER A 363 -21.99 -25.06 12.67
CA SER A 363 -21.84 -26.19 13.58
C SER A 363 -21.02 -25.87 14.81
N GLY A 364 -19.98 -25.03 14.66
CA GLY A 364 -19.09 -24.61 15.72
C GLY A 364 -19.30 -23.17 16.17
N LYS A 365 -18.52 -22.73 17.16
CA LYS A 365 -18.57 -21.35 17.65
C LYS A 365 -17.24 -20.88 18.24
N ARG A 366 -16.98 -19.59 18.16
CA ARG A 366 -15.86 -18.96 18.84
C ARG A 366 -16.14 -18.89 20.33
N VAL A 367 -15.34 -19.56 21.17
CA VAL A 367 -15.54 -19.63 22.63
C VAL A 367 -14.71 -18.59 23.37
N SER A 368 -13.61 -18.15 22.80
CA SER A 368 -12.81 -17.03 23.30
C SER A 368 -12.11 -16.32 22.14
N ARG A 369 -11.38 -15.24 22.40
CA ARG A 369 -10.74 -14.44 21.36
C ARG A 369 -9.80 -15.23 20.43
N GLY A 370 -9.13 -16.26 20.89
CA GLY A 370 -8.18 -17.05 20.12
C GLY A 370 -8.62 -18.48 19.84
N MET A 371 -9.82 -18.90 20.33
CA MET A 371 -10.22 -20.29 20.34
C MET A 371 -11.61 -20.49 19.71
N TYR A 372 -11.67 -21.47 18.83
CA TYR A 372 -12.87 -21.95 18.17
C TYR A 372 -13.18 -23.37 18.65
N ARG A 373 -14.46 -23.67 18.93
CA ARG A 373 -14.94 -24.99 19.34
C ARG A 373 -15.82 -25.55 18.24
N THR A 374 -15.49 -26.74 17.76
CA THR A 374 -16.30 -27.50 16.80
C THR A 374 -17.53 -28.11 17.45
N LYS A 375 -18.42 -28.68 16.65
CA LYS A 375 -19.64 -29.40 17.12
C LYS A 375 -19.29 -30.51 18.12
N ASN A 376 -18.24 -31.25 17.86
CA ASN A 376 -17.78 -32.37 18.69
C ASN A 376 -16.88 -31.93 19.86
N GLY A 377 -16.81 -30.63 20.17
CA GLY A 377 -16.04 -30.09 21.30
C GLY A 377 -14.54 -29.92 21.05
N PHE A 378 -14.01 -30.28 19.89
CA PHE A 378 -12.59 -30.06 19.54
C PHE A 378 -12.26 -28.57 19.53
N LEU A 379 -11.14 -28.21 20.18
CA LEU A 379 -10.68 -26.83 20.30
C LEU A 379 -9.50 -26.58 19.37
N LEU A 380 -9.63 -25.56 18.53
CA LEU A 380 -8.55 -25.13 17.63
C LEU A 380 -8.38 -23.62 17.66
N ASN A 381 -7.26 -23.13 17.13
CA ASN A 381 -7.03 -21.71 17.02
C ASN A 381 -8.04 -21.08 16.04
N ALA A 382 -8.73 -20.01 16.45
CA ALA A 382 -9.79 -19.39 15.67
C ALA A 382 -9.30 -18.76 14.36
N ASP A 383 -8.07 -18.22 14.34
CA ASP A 383 -7.49 -17.61 13.14
C ASP A 383 -7.00 -18.69 12.17
N VAL A 384 -6.61 -19.88 12.66
CA VAL A 384 -6.33 -21.06 11.83
C VAL A 384 -7.60 -21.59 11.19
N ASN A 385 -8.71 -21.66 11.94
CA ASN A 385 -10.01 -22.02 11.39
C ASN A 385 -10.40 -21.07 10.23
N GLY A 386 -10.26 -19.75 10.44
CA GLY A 386 -10.53 -18.74 9.43
C GLY A 386 -9.65 -18.90 8.19
N SER A 387 -8.35 -19.11 8.38
CA SER A 387 -7.40 -19.30 7.30
C SER A 387 -7.68 -20.55 6.46
N TYR A 388 -8.02 -21.71 7.08
CA TYR A 388 -8.44 -22.89 6.34
C TYR A 388 -9.73 -22.65 5.54
N ASN A 389 -10.69 -21.92 6.10
CA ASN A 389 -11.91 -21.56 5.38
C ASN A 389 -11.64 -20.63 4.17
N ILE A 390 -10.66 -19.71 4.29
CA ILE A 390 -10.18 -18.92 3.15
C ILE A 390 -9.55 -19.82 2.09
N LEU A 391 -8.76 -20.83 2.51
CA LEU A 391 -8.15 -21.82 1.60
C LEU A 391 -9.22 -22.60 0.84
N VAL A 392 -10.24 -23.09 1.54
CA VAL A 392 -11.38 -23.80 0.92
C VAL A 392 -12.08 -22.93 -0.12
N LYS A 393 -12.43 -21.67 0.22
CA LYS A 393 -13.05 -20.72 -0.73
C LYS A 393 -12.17 -20.49 -1.95
N GLY A 394 -10.87 -20.28 -1.73
CA GLY A 394 -9.90 -20.06 -2.80
C GLY A 394 -9.77 -21.26 -3.73
N LEU A 395 -9.73 -22.47 -3.20
CA LEU A 395 -9.67 -23.71 -4.00
C LEU A 395 -10.97 -23.96 -4.76
N LEU A 396 -12.13 -23.74 -4.13
CA LEU A 396 -13.44 -23.85 -4.80
C LEU A 396 -13.54 -22.89 -6.00
N ALA A 397 -13.00 -21.67 -5.88
CA ALA A 397 -12.95 -20.71 -6.98
C ALA A 397 -12.06 -21.20 -8.16
N LEU A 398 -11.16 -22.14 -7.91
CA LEU A 398 -10.33 -22.81 -8.95
C LEU A 398 -10.94 -24.15 -9.42
N GLY A 399 -12.15 -24.53 -8.98
CA GLY A 399 -12.74 -25.82 -9.24
C GLY A 399 -12.01 -27.00 -8.57
N LYS A 400 -11.29 -26.72 -7.46
CA LYS A 400 -10.51 -27.72 -6.71
C LYS A 400 -11.11 -27.93 -5.30
N SER A 401 -10.82 -29.06 -4.69
CA SER A 401 -11.18 -29.38 -3.32
C SER A 401 -9.93 -29.54 -2.45
N LEU A 402 -10.09 -29.27 -1.15
CA LEU A 402 -9.06 -29.51 -0.15
C LEU A 402 -9.25 -30.90 0.46
N ASP A 403 -8.18 -31.68 0.50
CA ASP A 403 -8.13 -32.91 1.30
C ASP A 403 -8.03 -32.51 2.80
N ARG A 404 -9.16 -32.52 3.49
CA ARG A 404 -9.26 -32.06 4.88
C ARG A 404 -8.63 -33.02 5.87
N GLU A 405 -8.43 -34.29 5.50
CA GLU A 405 -7.78 -35.29 6.36
C GLU A 405 -6.31 -34.99 6.57
N LYS A 406 -5.68 -34.32 5.60
CA LYS A 406 -4.30 -33.85 5.71
C LYS A 406 -4.15 -32.55 6.54
N ALA A 407 -5.24 -31.90 6.94
CA ALA A 407 -5.15 -30.64 7.63
C ALA A 407 -4.49 -30.77 9.00
N SER A 408 -3.47 -29.98 9.29
CA SER A 408 -2.81 -29.92 10.59
C SER A 408 -3.34 -28.75 11.42
N PHE A 409 -3.49 -28.97 12.72
CA PHE A 409 -3.90 -27.96 13.70
C PHE A 409 -2.81 -27.63 14.71
N HIS A 410 -1.64 -28.27 14.62
CA HIS A 410 -0.46 -27.97 15.43
C HIS A 410 0.19 -26.67 14.93
N THR A 411 -0.02 -25.58 15.67
CA THR A 411 0.43 -24.27 15.22
C THR A 411 1.90 -24.02 15.54
N ARG A 412 2.63 -23.49 14.59
CA ARG A 412 3.95 -22.88 14.79
C ARG A 412 3.80 -21.36 14.94
N SER A 413 4.37 -20.79 15.99
CA SER A 413 4.25 -19.36 16.29
C SER A 413 5.55 -18.61 16.12
N LEU A 414 5.59 -17.67 15.19
CA LEU A 414 6.69 -16.75 14.97
C LEU A 414 6.48 -15.48 15.82
N LYS A 415 7.21 -15.35 16.94
CA LYS A 415 7.12 -14.21 17.86
C LYS A 415 8.11 -13.10 17.52
N ASN A 416 9.34 -13.46 17.18
CA ASN A 416 10.44 -12.56 16.85
C ASN A 416 10.96 -12.92 15.46
N TRP A 417 10.57 -12.16 14.43
CA TRP A 417 11.11 -12.27 13.08
C TRP A 417 12.42 -11.50 12.93
N GLN A 418 13.38 -11.79 13.85
CA GLN A 418 14.73 -11.32 13.69
C GLN A 418 15.39 -12.17 12.60
N PHE A 419 15.42 -11.59 11.41
CA PHE A 419 16.24 -11.97 10.27
C PHE A 419 16.29 -13.42 9.84
N VAL A 420 15.50 -13.67 8.86
CA VAL A 420 15.76 -14.75 7.93
C VAL A 420 16.36 -14.20 6.64
N ALA A 421 17.57 -13.67 6.76
CA ALA A 421 18.47 -13.60 5.61
C ALA A 421 19.26 -14.92 5.49
N ASN A 422 19.11 -15.84 6.45
CA ASN A 422 19.83 -17.09 6.51
C ASN A 422 18.85 -18.27 6.26
N LYS A 423 19.16 -19.08 5.27
CA LYS A 423 18.39 -20.26 4.88
C LYS A 423 18.25 -21.26 6.06
N ASP A 424 19.25 -21.31 6.95
CA ASP A 424 19.28 -22.19 8.11
C ASP A 424 18.22 -21.84 9.18
N LEU A 425 17.83 -20.57 9.28
CA LEU A 425 16.74 -20.14 10.19
C LEU A 425 15.35 -20.43 9.62
N LEU A 426 15.20 -20.46 8.29
CA LEU A 426 13.98 -20.94 7.64
C LEU A 426 13.72 -22.41 7.93
N LEU A 427 14.78 -23.25 7.88
CA LEU A 427 14.70 -24.67 8.16
C LEU A 427 14.23 -24.98 9.60
N GLN A 428 14.46 -24.10 10.58
CA GLN A 428 13.94 -24.25 11.95
C GLN A 428 12.41 -24.07 12.05
N TYR A 429 11.79 -23.45 11.04
CA TYR A 429 10.33 -23.24 10.97
C TYR A 429 9.64 -24.17 9.96
N MET A 430 10.40 -24.95 9.20
CA MET A 430 9.91 -26.06 8.37
C MET A 430 9.80 -27.33 9.21
#